data_9f513a250d64e037f2d94e72b822d329
#
_entry.id   9f513a250d64e037f2d94e72b822d329
#
_cell.length_a   1.000
_cell.length_b   1.000
_cell.length_c   1.000
_cell.angle_alpha   90.00
_cell.angle_beta   90.00
_cell.angle_gamma   90.00
#
_symmetry.space_group_name_H-M   'P 1'
#
loop_
_entity.id
_entity.type
_entity.pdbx_description
1 polymer ?
#
loop_
_entity_poly.entity_id
_entity_poly.type
_entity_poly.pdbx_seq_one_letter_code
_entity_poly.pdbx_strand_id
1 'polypeptide(L)'
;KDFSMQYIESLILALKQDPVTSKTPIILFSRDPKCDTETLINTSADCISLYWNMQNFNINAANGRVAIQGNLNPKVLLESRDFIKQETYKILDSFNKFPGYIFNLGHGITPDINPDSVKYLTDLVREY
;
A
#
# COMPACT_ATOMS: atom_id res chain seq x y z
N LYS A 1 6.20 12.78 15.14
CA LYS A 1 5.35 12.75 13.92
C LYS A 1 5.82 13.80 12.91
N ASP A 2 5.97 15.03 13.35
CA ASP A 2 6.27 16.17 12.45
C ASP A 2 7.70 16.13 11.88
N PHE A 3 8.66 15.55 12.60
CA PHE A 3 10.07 15.55 12.21
C PHE A 3 10.33 14.74 10.93
N SER A 4 9.81 13.53 10.81
CA SER A 4 10.06 12.68 9.62
C SER A 4 9.30 13.16 8.38
N MET A 5 8.08 13.68 8.54
CA MET A 5 7.25 14.08 7.40
C MET A 5 7.84 15.27 6.64
N GLN A 6 8.42 16.27 7.32
CA GLN A 6 9.09 17.40 6.67
C GLN A 6 10.24 16.95 5.74
N TYR A 7 11.01 15.95 6.17
CA TYR A 7 12.10 15.42 5.33
C TYR A 7 11.56 14.59 4.16
N ILE A 8 10.48 13.83 4.36
CA ILE A 8 9.83 13.07 3.30
C ILE A 8 9.28 14.01 2.22
N GLU A 9 8.56 15.05 2.61
CA GLU A 9 8.04 16.08 1.70
C GLU A 9 9.17 16.76 0.91
N SER A 10 10.21 17.20 1.62
CA SER A 10 11.38 17.84 0.99
C SER A 10 12.07 16.92 -0.01
N LEU A 11 12.21 15.62 0.32
CA LEU A 11 12.81 14.63 -0.57
C LEU A 11 11.94 14.40 -1.81
N ILE A 12 10.64 14.22 -1.64
CA ILE A 12 9.71 14.02 -2.76
C ILE A 12 9.72 15.23 -3.69
N LEU A 13 9.68 16.44 -3.15
CA LEU A 13 9.76 17.68 -3.93
C LEU A 13 11.06 17.77 -4.71
N ALA A 14 12.20 17.46 -4.09
CA ALA A 14 13.50 17.47 -4.76
C ALA A 14 13.54 16.47 -5.92
N LEU A 15 13.02 15.23 -5.72
CA LEU A 15 12.94 14.22 -6.77
C LEU A 15 12.03 14.63 -7.93
N LYS A 16 10.93 15.31 -7.64
CA LYS A 16 9.99 15.80 -8.67
C LYS A 16 10.51 17.04 -9.43
N GLN A 17 11.45 17.77 -8.87
CA GLN A 17 12.10 18.92 -9.53
C GLN A 17 13.33 18.53 -10.35
N ASP A 18 13.94 17.38 -10.06
CA ASP A 18 15.12 16.91 -10.78
C ASP A 18 14.74 16.43 -12.20
N PRO A 19 15.42 16.91 -13.26
CA PRO A 19 15.11 16.57 -14.65
C PRO A 19 15.16 15.07 -14.97
N VAL A 20 15.97 14.30 -14.22
CA VAL A 20 16.13 12.85 -14.44
C VAL A 20 15.00 12.06 -13.79
N THR A 21 14.58 12.46 -12.58
CA THR A 21 13.61 11.70 -11.75
C THR A 21 12.20 12.27 -11.77
N SER A 22 11.99 13.47 -12.31
CA SER A 22 10.70 14.20 -12.25
C SER A 22 9.50 13.43 -12.82
N LYS A 23 9.73 12.53 -13.77
CA LYS A 23 8.68 11.69 -14.39
C LYS A 23 8.54 10.31 -13.77
N THR A 24 9.38 9.96 -12.78
CA THR A 24 9.33 8.66 -12.12
C THR A 24 8.25 8.69 -11.03
N PRO A 25 7.26 7.77 -11.05
CA PRO A 25 6.27 7.69 -9.99
C PRO A 25 6.91 7.35 -8.64
N ILE A 26 6.44 8.00 -7.58
CA ILE A 26 6.93 7.83 -6.22
C ILE A 26 5.88 7.13 -5.38
N ILE A 27 6.23 5.98 -4.81
CA ILE A 27 5.40 5.24 -3.86
C ILE A 27 5.93 5.53 -2.45
N LEU A 28 5.09 6.12 -1.61
CA LEU A 28 5.40 6.37 -0.20
C LEU A 28 4.82 5.26 0.67
N PHE A 29 5.65 4.58 1.45
CA PHE A 29 5.24 3.61 2.47
C PHE A 29 5.44 4.16 3.88
N SER A 30 4.39 4.14 4.69
CA SER A 30 4.46 4.48 6.12
C SER A 30 4.05 3.28 6.98
N ARG A 31 4.88 2.96 7.98
CA ARG A 31 4.58 1.93 8.99
C ARG A 31 3.87 2.50 10.23
N ASP A 32 3.64 3.80 10.30
CA ASP A 32 2.91 4.39 11.42
C ASP A 32 1.39 4.15 11.23
N PRO A 33 0.77 3.27 12.03
CA PRO A 33 -0.65 2.96 11.90
C PRO A 33 -1.56 4.14 12.29
N LYS A 34 -1.00 5.18 12.90
CA LYS A 34 -1.70 6.40 13.33
C LYS A 34 -1.52 7.57 12.39
N CYS A 35 -0.75 7.39 11.32
CA CYS A 35 -0.60 8.44 10.32
C CYS A 35 -1.95 8.65 9.61
N ASP A 36 -2.41 9.88 9.58
CA ASP A 36 -3.68 10.20 8.94
C ASP A 36 -3.55 10.35 7.42
N THR A 37 -4.68 10.19 6.74
CA THR A 37 -4.77 10.20 5.29
C THR A 37 -4.28 11.50 4.67
N GLU A 38 -4.69 12.64 5.22
CA GLU A 38 -4.33 13.95 4.65
C GLU A 38 -2.84 14.21 4.75
N THR A 39 -2.22 13.86 5.87
CA THR A 39 -0.77 13.95 6.04
C THR A 39 -0.03 13.17 4.95
N LEU A 40 -0.47 11.94 4.62
CA LEU A 40 0.16 11.12 3.58
C LEU A 40 -0.07 11.67 2.17
N ILE A 41 -1.30 12.07 1.85
CA ILE A 41 -1.65 12.59 0.53
C ILE A 41 -0.92 13.91 0.23
N ASN A 42 -0.78 14.77 1.23
CA ASN A 42 -0.13 16.07 1.08
C ASN A 42 1.39 16.00 0.84
N THR A 43 2.01 14.81 0.98
CA THR A 43 3.43 14.60 0.61
C THR A 43 3.72 14.75 -0.88
N SER A 44 2.70 14.81 -1.74
CA SER A 44 2.83 14.81 -3.21
C SER A 44 3.41 13.52 -3.79
N ALA A 45 3.39 12.41 -3.05
CA ALA A 45 3.66 11.09 -3.61
C ALA A 45 2.55 10.69 -4.61
N ASP A 46 2.90 9.91 -5.63
CA ASP A 46 1.94 9.45 -6.64
C ASP A 46 1.09 8.26 -6.14
N CYS A 47 1.63 7.50 -5.20
CA CYS A 47 0.97 6.37 -4.58
C CYS A 47 1.31 6.28 -3.09
N ILE A 48 0.31 5.95 -2.27
CA ILE A 48 0.49 5.64 -0.85
C ILE A 48 0.39 4.14 -0.65
N SER A 49 1.46 3.53 -0.17
CA SER A 49 1.48 2.12 0.21
C SER A 49 1.07 1.98 1.68
N LEU A 50 -0.02 1.26 1.92
CA LEU A 50 -0.64 1.15 3.24
C LEU A 50 -0.03 0.01 4.05
N TYR A 51 0.26 0.29 5.31
CA TYR A 51 0.56 -0.73 6.29
C TYR A 51 -0.68 -1.60 6.58
N TRP A 52 -0.51 -2.91 6.81
CA TRP A 52 -1.63 -3.83 6.99
C TRP A 52 -2.54 -3.46 8.18
N ASN A 53 -2.01 -2.80 9.21
CA ASN A 53 -2.76 -2.36 10.41
C ASN A 53 -2.99 -0.83 10.41
N MET A 54 -3.32 -0.26 9.26
CA MET A 54 -3.62 1.17 9.16
C MET A 54 -5.00 1.46 9.77
N GLN A 55 -5.05 2.28 10.83
CA GLN A 55 -6.28 2.53 11.59
C GLN A 55 -7.05 3.76 11.12
N ASN A 56 -6.35 4.78 10.63
CA ASN A 56 -6.92 6.11 10.36
C ASN A 56 -6.91 6.48 8.87
N PHE A 57 -6.75 5.50 7.97
CA PHE A 57 -6.76 5.81 6.54
C PHE A 57 -8.19 5.90 6.01
N ASN A 58 -8.55 7.09 5.52
CA ASN A 58 -9.83 7.33 4.88
C ASN A 58 -9.69 7.19 3.34
N ILE A 59 -10.11 6.04 2.83
CA ILE A 59 -10.03 5.73 1.40
C ILE A 59 -10.83 6.74 0.54
N ASN A 60 -11.94 7.25 1.04
CA ASN A 60 -12.75 8.20 0.28
C ASN A 60 -12.04 9.56 0.11
N ALA A 61 -11.26 9.97 1.11
CA ALA A 61 -10.45 11.19 1.00
C ALA A 61 -9.29 11.04 0.00
N ALA A 62 -8.79 9.84 -0.22
CA ALA A 62 -7.74 9.54 -1.19
C ALA A 62 -8.27 9.40 -2.63
N ASN A 63 -9.57 9.17 -2.81
CA ASN A 63 -10.18 8.86 -4.11
C ASN A 63 -9.95 9.99 -5.13
N GLY A 64 -9.33 9.63 -6.26
CA GLY A 64 -9.00 10.56 -7.34
C GLY A 64 -7.83 11.52 -7.07
N ARG A 65 -7.21 11.46 -5.86
CA ARG A 65 -6.08 12.32 -5.48
C ARG A 65 -4.74 11.60 -5.55
N VAL A 66 -4.71 10.32 -5.21
CA VAL A 66 -3.49 9.51 -5.13
C VAL A 66 -3.84 8.03 -5.40
N ALA A 67 -2.92 7.28 -5.99
CA ALA A 67 -3.05 5.83 -6.07
C ALA A 67 -2.83 5.19 -4.69
N ILE A 68 -3.42 4.01 -4.47
CA ILE A 68 -3.27 3.25 -3.24
C ILE A 68 -2.65 1.89 -3.52
N GLN A 69 -1.68 1.49 -2.71
CA GLN A 69 -1.08 0.17 -2.73
C GLN A 69 -1.28 -0.53 -1.39
N GLY A 70 -1.56 -1.82 -1.41
CA GLY A 70 -1.62 -2.65 -0.20
C GLY A 70 -2.98 -3.33 -0.07
N ASN A 71 -3.35 -3.84 1.11
CA ASN A 71 -2.57 -3.88 2.35
C ASN A 71 -2.84 -5.20 3.09
N LEU A 72 -2.78 -6.34 2.37
CA LEU A 72 -3.01 -7.63 2.99
C LEU A 72 -1.97 -7.89 4.10
N ASN A 73 -2.43 -8.37 5.25
CA ASN A 73 -1.52 -8.77 6.33
C ASN A 73 -0.66 -9.96 5.88
N PRO A 74 0.68 -9.85 5.87
CA PRO A 74 1.56 -10.94 5.44
C PRO A 74 1.37 -12.24 6.22
N LYS A 75 0.96 -12.17 7.49
CA LYS A 75 0.71 -13.35 8.31
C LYS A 75 -0.43 -14.23 7.80
N VAL A 76 -1.31 -13.69 6.97
CA VAL A 76 -2.35 -14.47 6.29
C VAL A 76 -1.74 -15.59 5.45
N LEU A 77 -0.52 -15.40 4.94
CA LEU A 77 0.18 -16.42 4.12
C LEU A 77 0.68 -17.64 4.92
N LEU A 78 0.62 -17.59 6.25
CA LEU A 78 0.90 -18.72 7.14
C LEU A 78 -0.33 -19.60 7.39
N GLU A 79 -1.50 -19.16 6.97
CA GLU A 79 -2.78 -19.79 7.21
C GLU A 79 -3.19 -20.75 6.08
N SER A 80 -4.38 -21.34 6.20
CA SER A 80 -4.93 -22.22 5.16
C SER A 80 -5.21 -21.49 3.84
N ARG A 81 -5.22 -22.22 2.73
CA ARG A 81 -5.55 -21.65 1.41
C ARG A 81 -6.92 -20.96 1.38
N ASP A 82 -7.91 -21.53 2.07
CA ASP A 82 -9.25 -20.94 2.15
C ASP A 82 -9.22 -19.60 2.87
N PHE A 83 -8.45 -19.50 3.94
CA PHE A 83 -8.28 -18.24 4.67
C PHE A 83 -7.51 -17.20 3.85
N ILE A 84 -6.44 -17.61 3.15
CA ILE A 84 -5.71 -16.74 2.21
C ILE A 84 -6.67 -16.18 1.16
N LYS A 85 -7.48 -17.04 0.53
CA LYS A 85 -8.46 -16.64 -0.47
C LYS A 85 -9.48 -15.65 0.09
N GLN A 86 -10.05 -15.95 1.23
CA GLN A 86 -11.05 -15.09 1.89
C GLN A 86 -10.51 -13.69 2.18
N GLU A 87 -9.33 -13.60 2.79
CA GLU A 87 -8.74 -12.31 3.16
C GLU A 87 -8.27 -11.54 1.91
N THR A 88 -7.76 -12.24 0.88
CA THR A 88 -7.39 -11.62 -0.39
C THR A 88 -8.60 -10.97 -1.06
N TYR A 89 -9.72 -11.69 -1.16
CA TYR A 89 -10.92 -11.16 -1.81
C TYR A 89 -11.57 -10.02 -1.02
N LYS A 90 -11.53 -10.04 0.32
CA LYS A 90 -11.96 -8.90 1.13
C LYS A 90 -11.20 -7.62 0.77
N ILE A 91 -9.90 -7.72 0.57
CA ILE A 91 -9.08 -6.57 0.16
C ILE A 91 -9.44 -6.13 -1.27
N LEU A 92 -9.49 -7.06 -2.22
CA LEU A 92 -9.83 -6.75 -3.61
C LEU A 92 -11.22 -6.11 -3.72
N ASP A 93 -12.22 -6.66 -3.03
CA ASP A 93 -13.59 -6.12 -3.00
C ASP A 93 -13.63 -4.70 -2.42
N SER A 94 -12.83 -4.43 -1.39
CA SER A 94 -12.80 -3.11 -0.74
C SER A 94 -12.23 -2.01 -1.65
N PHE A 95 -11.42 -2.38 -2.64
CA PHE A 95 -10.78 -1.46 -3.58
C PHE A 95 -11.27 -1.60 -5.02
N ASN A 96 -12.25 -2.45 -5.32
CA ASN A 96 -12.69 -2.77 -6.69
C ASN A 96 -13.15 -1.55 -7.52
N LYS A 97 -13.62 -0.48 -6.85
CA LYS A 97 -14.05 0.77 -7.46
C LYS A 97 -13.06 1.92 -7.29
N PHE A 98 -11.92 1.65 -6.68
CA PHE A 98 -10.92 2.67 -6.42
C PHE A 98 -9.98 2.83 -7.63
N PRO A 99 -9.94 4.00 -8.27
CA PRO A 99 -9.05 4.22 -9.40
C PRO A 99 -7.60 4.24 -8.93
N GLY A 100 -6.72 3.49 -9.62
CA GLY A 100 -5.29 3.46 -9.29
C GLY A 100 -4.94 2.58 -8.09
N TYR A 101 -5.66 1.47 -7.91
CA TYR A 101 -5.31 0.50 -6.87
C TYR A 101 -4.24 -0.50 -7.35
N ILE A 102 -3.27 -0.77 -6.48
CA ILE A 102 -2.21 -1.77 -6.66
C ILE A 102 -2.31 -2.77 -5.50
N PHE A 103 -2.69 -4.01 -5.79
CA PHE A 103 -2.69 -5.05 -4.75
C PHE A 103 -1.26 -5.33 -4.28
N ASN A 104 -1.07 -5.37 -2.97
CA ASN A 104 0.20 -5.73 -2.33
C ASN A 104 -0.05 -6.19 -0.89
N LEU A 105 0.98 -6.78 -0.28
CA LEU A 105 1.02 -6.97 1.16
C LEU A 105 1.25 -5.62 1.86
N GLY A 106 0.72 -5.45 3.05
CA GLY A 106 0.93 -4.25 3.86
C GLY A 106 2.24 -4.24 4.65
N HIS A 107 3.15 -5.20 4.36
CA HIS A 107 4.50 -5.33 4.92
C HIS A 107 5.27 -6.38 4.12
N GLY A 108 6.60 -6.44 4.27
CA GLY A 108 7.41 -7.52 3.69
C GLY A 108 7.06 -8.90 4.26
N ILE A 109 7.25 -9.94 3.47
CA ILE A 109 7.10 -11.34 3.91
C ILE A 109 8.20 -11.71 4.90
N THR A 110 7.91 -12.67 5.78
CA THR A 110 8.86 -13.22 6.74
C THR A 110 9.44 -14.57 6.22
N PRO A 111 10.62 -15.01 6.69
CA PRO A 111 11.28 -16.21 6.19
C PRO A 111 10.50 -17.52 6.41
N ASP A 112 9.54 -17.53 7.31
CA ASP A 112 8.68 -18.66 7.64
C ASP A 112 7.50 -18.83 6.67
N ILE A 113 7.25 -17.87 5.77
CA ILE A 113 6.20 -17.95 4.78
C ILE A 113 6.62 -18.89 3.64
N ASN A 114 5.77 -19.89 3.38
CA ASN A 114 5.99 -20.84 2.30
C ASN A 114 5.85 -20.14 0.91
N PRO A 115 6.82 -20.28 0.00
CA PRO A 115 6.73 -19.76 -1.37
C PRO A 115 5.46 -20.19 -2.13
N ASP A 116 4.94 -21.40 -1.86
CA ASP A 116 3.69 -21.88 -2.47
C ASP A 116 2.47 -21.05 -2.04
N SER A 117 2.45 -20.51 -0.82
CA SER A 117 1.41 -19.58 -0.37
C SER A 117 1.48 -18.26 -1.14
N VAL A 118 2.70 -17.77 -1.41
CA VAL A 118 2.90 -16.55 -2.21
C VAL A 118 2.45 -16.76 -3.66
N LYS A 119 2.81 -17.91 -4.23
CA LYS A 119 2.36 -18.30 -5.58
C LYS A 119 0.83 -18.35 -5.63
N TYR A 120 0.20 -19.02 -4.67
CA TYR A 120 -1.26 -19.14 -4.59
C TYR A 120 -1.93 -17.76 -4.48
N LEU A 121 -1.42 -16.88 -3.63
CA LEU A 121 -1.89 -15.49 -3.54
C LEU A 121 -1.82 -14.78 -4.90
N THR A 122 -0.69 -14.92 -5.61
CA THR A 122 -0.48 -14.28 -6.91
C THR A 122 -1.48 -14.80 -7.94
N ASP A 123 -1.75 -16.10 -7.95
CA ASP A 123 -2.73 -16.72 -8.85
C ASP A 123 -4.15 -16.19 -8.55
N LEU A 124 -4.56 -16.11 -7.27
CA LEU A 124 -5.84 -15.54 -6.86
C LEU A 124 -6.05 -14.09 -7.33
N VAL A 125 -5.03 -13.26 -7.20
CA VAL A 125 -5.13 -11.83 -7.60
C VAL A 125 -5.23 -11.68 -9.11
N ARG A 126 -4.64 -12.60 -9.89
CA ARG A 126 -4.70 -12.59 -11.37
C ARG A 126 -6.02 -13.11 -11.91
N GLU A 127 -6.69 -13.97 -11.15
CA GLU A 127 -7.98 -14.57 -11.52
C GLU A 127 -9.18 -13.69 -11.16
N TYR A 128 -8.98 -12.73 -10.23
CA TYR A 128 -10.01 -11.78 -9.79
C TYR A 128 -10.27 -10.71 -10.86
#